data_2f50910eca437c410179844d44559187
#
_entry.id   2f50910eca437c410179844d44559187
#
_cell.length_a   1.000
_cell.length_b   1.000
_cell.length_c   1.000
_cell.angle_alpha   90.00
_cell.angle_beta   90.00
_cell.angle_gamma   90.00
#
_symmetry.space_group_name_H-M   'P 1'
#
loop_
_entity.id
_entity.type
_entity.pdbx_description
1 polymer ?
#
loop_
_entity_poly.entity_id
_entity_poly.type
_entity_poly.pdbx_seq_one_letter_code
_entity_poly.pdbx_strand_id
1 'polypeptide(L)'
;MAKQLQYKTQIEQGEIVQSWHVSQSVDAFSAADQEDYDISVSGSFKVTGSVWIEPNTLLNQPRPYVLSTDNTGQIFKMLTSSLNDDINEVYRTGSNDNNIIPNKFGTFDNTGTNSTIASGDNNKINGNNSFIGAGILNTASTACSFIGGGNNNSISSGYSSHTSVIVGGQDNTLSGAYNNFRFIGGGCCNRIINTLNRGAIVGGISNTISGNYGGGMFIGAGTSNIVNAPNGVVVGGNDNCVDGGGTGGFIGAGSSNSTYGDHPVVVGGRCNSISGYSHRQSAIVGGCCNTISGYYCKQSFIGGGLQNTIPNANNAVIVGGTLNTASADCSFIGGGKSNQVTSTGTNSSVVGGTLNTASTACSFIGGGQNNKVIATSPSIIGGGSNNTIEGSGLAFIGGGNLNTISGYYYNVIVGGSDNKNIGYNSFIGSGQYNTISGYCSSIVGGTLNTA
;
A
#
# COMPACT_ATOMS: atom_id res chain seq x y z
N MET A 1 64.41 -22.06 -28.64
CA MET A 1 64.90 -21.10 -29.67
C MET A 1 63.77 -20.87 -30.63
N ALA A 2 63.35 -19.62 -30.79
CA ALA A 2 62.28 -19.28 -31.68
C ALA A 2 62.69 -19.48 -33.13
N LYS A 3 61.91 -20.21 -33.95
CA LYS A 3 62.10 -20.33 -35.39
C LYS A 3 61.78 -19.03 -36.10
N GLN A 4 62.74 -18.43 -36.79
CA GLN A 4 62.41 -17.32 -37.71
C GLN A 4 61.76 -17.87 -38.97
N LEU A 5 60.66 -17.23 -39.42
CA LEU A 5 59.99 -17.52 -40.69
C LEU A 5 60.99 -17.38 -41.83
N GLN A 6 61.31 -18.48 -42.52
CA GLN A 6 62.39 -18.59 -43.51
C GLN A 6 62.21 -17.75 -44.80
N TYR A 7 61.03 -17.08 -44.99
CA TYR A 7 60.71 -16.39 -46.24
C TYR A 7 60.59 -14.87 -46.13
N LYS A 8 61.16 -14.28 -45.06
CA LYS A 8 61.16 -12.83 -44.81
C LYS A 8 61.77 -12.00 -45.97
N THR A 9 62.66 -12.61 -46.78
CA THR A 9 63.35 -11.97 -47.90
C THR A 9 62.62 -12.01 -49.24
N GLN A 10 61.48 -12.69 -49.33
CA GLN A 10 60.72 -12.88 -50.57
C GLN A 10 59.50 -12.01 -50.72
N ILE A 11 59.16 -11.18 -49.74
CA ILE A 11 58.06 -10.22 -49.80
C ILE A 11 58.62 -8.82 -49.77
N GLU A 12 58.67 -8.15 -50.93
CA GLU A 12 59.07 -6.75 -51.01
C GLU A 12 57.92 -5.82 -50.65
N GLN A 13 58.27 -4.60 -50.29
CA GLN A 13 57.28 -3.59 -49.86
C GLN A 13 56.31 -3.30 -50.98
N GLY A 14 55.06 -3.69 -50.85
CA GLY A 14 53.98 -3.47 -51.83
C GLY A 14 53.54 -4.71 -52.62
N GLU A 15 54.14 -5.88 -52.40
CA GLU A 15 53.67 -7.12 -53.01
C GLU A 15 52.44 -7.72 -52.30
N ILE A 16 51.57 -8.32 -53.07
CA ILE A 16 50.41 -9.06 -52.54
C ILE A 16 50.89 -10.37 -51.92
N VAL A 17 50.60 -10.57 -50.63
CA VAL A 17 50.93 -11.81 -49.93
C VAL A 17 50.21 -12.99 -50.55
N GLN A 18 50.98 -13.97 -51.12
CA GLN A 18 50.44 -15.19 -51.71
C GLN A 18 49.78 -16.10 -50.68
N SER A 19 48.86 -16.93 -51.08
CA SER A 19 48.09 -17.79 -50.17
C SER A 19 48.92 -18.71 -49.28
N TRP A 20 50.09 -19.14 -49.74
CA TRP A 20 51.01 -19.96 -48.94
C TRP A 20 51.75 -19.20 -47.84
N HIS A 21 51.96 -17.89 -47.99
CA HIS A 21 52.51 -17.03 -46.92
C HIS A 21 51.47 -16.89 -45.74
N VAL A 22 50.19 -16.86 -46.09
CA VAL A 22 49.10 -16.83 -45.12
C VAL A 22 49.02 -18.12 -44.32
N SER A 23 49.18 -19.27 -44.97
CA SER A 23 49.18 -20.60 -44.33
C SER A 23 50.28 -20.70 -43.23
N GLN A 24 51.52 -20.34 -43.55
CA GLN A 24 52.62 -20.37 -42.56
C GLN A 24 52.40 -19.36 -41.40
N SER A 25 51.84 -18.26 -41.68
CA SER A 25 51.47 -17.29 -40.61
C SER A 25 50.39 -17.83 -39.71
N VAL A 26 49.37 -18.52 -40.26
CA VAL A 26 48.29 -19.17 -39.48
C VAL A 26 48.85 -20.28 -38.59
N ASP A 27 49.76 -21.13 -39.14
CA ASP A 27 50.37 -22.20 -38.37
C ASP A 27 51.23 -21.67 -37.23
N ALA A 28 51.95 -20.56 -37.43
CA ALA A 28 52.71 -19.88 -36.39
C ALA A 28 51.81 -19.28 -35.27
N PHE A 29 50.67 -18.77 -35.65
CA PHE A 29 49.72 -18.21 -34.69
C PHE A 29 48.87 -19.28 -33.97
N SER A 30 48.63 -20.43 -34.62
CA SER A 30 47.86 -21.54 -34.05
C SER A 30 48.69 -22.46 -33.16
N ALA A 31 50.01 -22.24 -33.07
CA ALA A 31 50.92 -23.08 -32.29
C ALA A 31 50.77 -24.58 -32.61
N ALA A 32 50.43 -24.92 -33.86
CA ALA A 32 50.21 -26.30 -34.29
C ALA A 32 51.40 -27.22 -34.08
N ASP A 33 52.62 -26.65 -34.02
CA ASP A 33 53.90 -27.39 -33.84
C ASP A 33 54.48 -27.24 -32.42
N GLN A 34 53.79 -26.60 -31.45
CA GLN A 34 54.25 -26.36 -30.08
C GLN A 34 55.63 -25.65 -30.00
N GLU A 35 56.04 -24.89 -30.99
CA GLU A 35 57.26 -24.11 -30.99
C GLU A 35 56.94 -22.61 -30.87
N ASP A 36 57.79 -21.89 -30.16
CA ASP A 36 57.68 -20.41 -30.01
C ASP A 36 58.17 -19.72 -31.28
N TYR A 37 57.34 -18.92 -31.91
CA TYR A 37 57.64 -18.10 -33.07
C TYR A 37 57.75 -16.61 -32.71
N ASP A 38 58.89 -15.99 -33.07
CA ASP A 38 59.05 -14.54 -33.01
C ASP A 38 58.65 -13.93 -34.38
N ILE A 39 57.48 -13.24 -34.39
CA ILE A 39 57.05 -12.51 -35.57
C ILE A 39 57.36 -11.03 -35.34
N SER A 40 58.34 -10.52 -36.12
CA SER A 40 58.69 -9.10 -36.15
C SER A 40 58.21 -8.47 -37.43
N VAL A 41 57.29 -7.53 -37.33
CA VAL A 41 56.74 -6.75 -38.45
C VAL A 41 57.28 -5.34 -38.36
N SER A 42 58.09 -4.91 -39.35
CA SER A 42 58.52 -3.53 -39.50
C SER A 42 57.51 -2.77 -40.39
N GLY A 43 56.57 -2.09 -39.78
CA GLY A 43 55.50 -1.41 -40.49
C GLY A 43 54.13 -1.74 -39.87
N SER A 44 53.03 -1.32 -40.56
CA SER A 44 51.68 -1.60 -40.08
C SER A 44 51.21 -3.02 -40.41
N PHE A 45 50.79 -3.78 -39.39
CA PHE A 45 50.10 -5.06 -39.56
C PHE A 45 48.57 -4.83 -39.45
N LYS A 46 47.86 -5.04 -40.57
CA LYS A 46 46.42 -4.84 -40.60
C LYS A 46 45.71 -6.17 -40.74
N VAL A 47 44.90 -6.52 -39.76
CA VAL A 47 44.01 -7.70 -39.81
C VAL A 47 42.62 -7.24 -40.21
N THR A 48 42.10 -7.71 -41.34
CA THR A 48 40.69 -7.53 -41.75
C THR A 48 39.93 -8.78 -41.34
N GLY A 49 39.32 -8.78 -40.18
CA GLY A 49 38.61 -9.91 -39.60
C GLY A 49 38.80 -10.02 -38.08
N SER A 50 38.26 -11.07 -37.50
CA SER A 50 38.42 -11.33 -36.08
C SER A 50 39.75 -12.05 -35.79
N VAL A 51 40.55 -11.53 -34.87
CA VAL A 51 41.71 -12.25 -34.30
C VAL A 51 41.21 -13.05 -33.12
N TRP A 52 41.35 -14.35 -33.17
CA TRP A 52 41.00 -15.26 -32.07
C TRP A 52 42.27 -15.65 -31.33
N ILE A 53 42.35 -15.34 -30.04
CA ILE A 53 43.48 -15.74 -29.19
C ILE A 53 42.92 -16.70 -28.15
N GLU A 54 43.38 -17.94 -28.14
CA GLU A 54 42.90 -18.93 -27.16
C GLU A 54 43.28 -18.51 -25.73
N PRO A 55 42.31 -18.42 -24.81
CA PRO A 55 42.52 -17.92 -23.43
C PRO A 55 43.54 -18.77 -22.66
N ASN A 56 43.65 -20.06 -22.91
CA ASN A 56 44.44 -20.99 -22.14
C ASN A 56 45.99 -20.87 -22.36
N THR A 57 46.40 -20.26 -23.48
CA THR A 57 47.84 -20.01 -23.73
C THR A 57 48.36 -18.75 -23.05
N LEU A 58 47.48 -17.86 -22.60
CA LEU A 58 47.83 -16.60 -21.92
C LEU A 58 47.91 -16.70 -20.40
N LEU A 59 47.30 -17.75 -19.78
CA LEU A 59 47.08 -17.79 -18.33
C LEU A 59 48.14 -18.55 -17.52
N ASN A 60 49.02 -19.36 -18.14
CA ASN A 60 49.94 -20.23 -17.38
C ASN A 60 51.39 -19.81 -17.36
N GLN A 61 51.76 -18.64 -17.91
CA GLN A 61 53.10 -18.04 -17.76
C GLN A 61 52.97 -16.57 -17.40
N PRO A 62 53.79 -16.02 -16.52
CA PRO A 62 53.83 -14.60 -16.24
C PRO A 62 54.35 -13.86 -17.48
N ARG A 63 53.44 -13.60 -18.43
CA ARG A 63 53.79 -12.81 -19.61
C ARG A 63 53.53 -11.34 -19.29
N PRO A 64 54.54 -10.47 -19.39
CA PRO A 64 54.42 -9.06 -19.01
C PRO A 64 53.61 -8.20 -20.00
N TYR A 65 52.99 -8.82 -21.00
CA TYR A 65 52.36 -8.05 -22.08
C TYR A 65 51.06 -8.69 -22.60
N VAL A 66 50.08 -7.87 -22.90
CA VAL A 66 48.85 -8.21 -23.60
C VAL A 66 48.73 -7.31 -24.84
N LEU A 67 48.07 -7.83 -25.90
CA LEU A 67 47.75 -7.05 -27.09
C LEU A 67 46.48 -6.23 -26.82
N SER A 68 46.53 -4.92 -27.04
CA SER A 68 45.41 -4.02 -26.95
C SER A 68 45.25 -3.22 -28.23
N THR A 69 44.07 -2.61 -28.46
CA THR A 69 43.82 -1.71 -29.56
C THR A 69 43.53 -0.32 -29.04
N ASP A 70 44.05 0.71 -29.68
CA ASP A 70 43.68 2.09 -29.43
C ASP A 70 42.35 2.49 -30.13
N ASN A 71 41.90 3.72 -29.94
CA ASN A 71 40.69 4.26 -30.55
C ASN A 71 40.74 4.33 -32.08
N THR A 72 41.90 4.10 -32.68
CA THR A 72 42.11 4.05 -34.14
C THR A 72 42.11 2.62 -34.68
N GLY A 73 41.99 1.61 -33.80
CA GLY A 73 42.05 0.18 -34.14
C GLY A 73 43.48 -0.35 -34.30
N GLN A 74 44.51 0.41 -33.91
CA GLN A 74 45.87 -0.11 -33.93
C GLN A 74 46.11 -1.05 -32.73
N ILE A 75 46.72 -2.21 -33.05
CA ILE A 75 47.08 -3.19 -32.02
C ILE A 75 48.46 -2.79 -31.47
N PHE A 76 48.54 -2.63 -30.15
CA PHE A 76 49.81 -2.36 -29.46
C PHE A 76 50.00 -3.31 -28.27
N LYS A 77 51.25 -3.42 -27.86
CA LYS A 77 51.66 -4.26 -26.77
C LYS A 77 51.58 -3.44 -25.46
N MET A 78 50.80 -3.93 -24.49
CA MET A 78 50.74 -3.33 -23.15
C MET A 78 51.43 -4.21 -22.13
N LEU A 79 52.16 -3.58 -21.20
CA LEU A 79 52.65 -4.27 -20.00
C LEU A 79 51.49 -4.71 -19.13
N THR A 80 51.53 -5.92 -18.57
CA THR A 80 50.52 -6.39 -17.61
C THR A 80 50.42 -5.49 -16.37
N SER A 81 51.50 -4.80 -16.00
CA SER A 81 51.47 -3.73 -14.99
C SER A 81 50.57 -2.53 -15.43
N SER A 82 50.60 -2.19 -16.74
CA SER A 82 49.79 -1.13 -17.29
C SER A 82 48.32 -1.53 -17.42
N LEU A 83 48.03 -2.82 -17.61
CA LEU A 83 46.63 -3.34 -17.55
C LEU A 83 46.05 -3.26 -16.14
N ASN A 84 46.83 -3.51 -15.13
CA ASN A 84 46.42 -3.29 -13.75
C ASN A 84 46.18 -1.79 -13.47
N ASP A 85 46.98 -0.91 -14.06
CA ASP A 85 46.80 0.53 -13.97
C ASP A 85 45.54 0.98 -14.75
N ASP A 86 45.24 0.41 -15.93
CA ASP A 86 44.07 0.70 -16.73
C ASP A 86 42.77 0.16 -16.07
N ILE A 87 42.80 -1.01 -15.44
CA ILE A 87 41.70 -1.50 -14.62
C ILE A 87 41.49 -0.60 -13.39
N ASN A 88 42.59 -0.18 -12.79
CA ASN A 88 42.58 0.79 -11.69
C ASN A 88 42.16 2.21 -12.15
N GLU A 89 42.22 2.54 -13.45
CA GLU A 89 41.67 3.75 -13.99
C GLU A 89 40.13 3.72 -14.14
N VAL A 90 39.54 2.55 -14.32
CA VAL A 90 38.07 2.38 -14.44
C VAL A 90 37.44 2.07 -13.08
N TYR A 91 38.07 1.19 -12.32
CA TYR A 91 37.63 0.79 -11.00
C TYR A 91 38.81 0.71 -10.03
N ARG A 92 38.62 1.14 -8.81
CA ARG A 92 39.58 0.98 -7.72
C ARG A 92 39.01 0.08 -6.62
N THR A 93 39.85 -0.62 -5.91
CA THR A 93 39.44 -1.27 -4.67
C THR A 93 39.22 -0.22 -3.59
N GLY A 94 38.11 -0.36 -2.84
CA GLY A 94 37.84 0.47 -1.67
C GLY A 94 38.86 0.24 -0.52
N SER A 95 38.61 0.87 0.59
CA SER A 95 39.48 0.80 1.78
C SER A 95 39.56 -0.60 2.42
N ASN A 96 38.67 -1.52 2.06
CA ASN A 96 38.61 -2.90 2.53
C ASN A 96 38.71 -3.87 1.36
N ASP A 97 39.21 -5.08 1.59
CA ASP A 97 39.38 -6.12 0.57
C ASP A 97 38.04 -6.44 -0.14
N ASN A 98 38.12 -6.72 -1.45
CA ASN A 98 37.01 -7.09 -2.35
C ASN A 98 35.96 -6.00 -2.60
N ASN A 99 36.22 -4.74 -2.34
CA ASN A 99 35.33 -3.65 -2.72
C ASN A 99 35.65 -3.14 -4.12
N ILE A 100 34.62 -2.93 -4.92
CA ILE A 100 34.74 -2.37 -6.28
C ILE A 100 34.05 -0.99 -6.32
N ILE A 101 34.77 0.03 -6.78
CA ILE A 101 34.24 1.40 -6.97
C ILE A 101 34.76 1.96 -8.30
N PRO A 102 33.96 2.76 -9.03
CA PRO A 102 34.41 3.43 -10.24
C PRO A 102 35.52 4.44 -9.95
N ASN A 103 36.52 4.51 -10.80
CA ASN A 103 37.65 5.45 -10.63
C ASN A 103 37.50 6.76 -11.43
N LYS A 104 36.66 6.78 -12.48
CA LYS A 104 36.61 7.87 -13.45
C LYS A 104 35.47 8.88 -13.26
N PHE A 105 34.46 8.58 -12.45
CA PHE A 105 33.25 9.43 -12.36
C PHE A 105 32.82 9.63 -10.89
N GLY A 106 33.05 10.81 -10.37
CA GLY A 106 32.53 11.27 -9.09
C GLY A 106 33.33 10.86 -7.86
N THR A 107 32.85 11.28 -6.70
CA THR A 107 33.40 10.89 -5.39
C THR A 107 32.60 9.70 -4.83
N PHE A 108 33.32 8.69 -4.40
CA PHE A 108 32.73 7.47 -3.83
C PHE A 108 33.34 7.17 -2.46
N ASP A 109 32.51 6.75 -1.52
CA ASP A 109 32.96 6.31 -0.22
C ASP A 109 32.44 4.86 0.00
N ASN A 110 33.35 3.88 -0.11
CA ASN A 110 33.01 2.48 0.09
C ASN A 110 33.91 1.88 1.18
N THR A 111 33.41 1.84 2.40
CA THR A 111 34.10 1.27 3.57
C THR A 111 33.55 -0.10 3.98
N GLY A 112 32.45 -0.59 3.34
CA GLY A 112 31.92 -1.94 3.57
C GLY A 112 32.79 -3.02 2.95
N THR A 113 32.87 -4.21 3.54
CA THR A 113 33.55 -5.38 2.96
C THR A 113 32.65 -6.08 1.93
N ASN A 114 33.23 -6.61 0.84
CA ASN A 114 32.52 -7.30 -0.25
C ASN A 114 31.40 -6.45 -0.86
N SER A 115 31.62 -5.16 -1.03
CA SER A 115 30.61 -4.21 -1.46
C SER A 115 30.99 -3.55 -2.78
N THR A 116 30.00 -3.15 -3.59
CA THR A 116 30.22 -2.62 -4.93
C THR A 116 29.43 -1.36 -5.17
N ILE A 117 30.08 -0.30 -5.67
CA ILE A 117 29.45 0.83 -6.36
C ILE A 117 29.81 0.69 -7.84
N ALA A 118 28.81 0.44 -8.69
CA ALA A 118 29.06 0.22 -10.11
C ALA A 118 29.28 1.51 -10.91
N SER A 119 28.58 2.61 -10.57
CA SER A 119 28.75 3.91 -11.23
C SER A 119 28.06 5.06 -10.47
N GLY A 120 28.08 6.29 -11.04
CA GLY A 120 27.35 7.43 -10.52
C GLY A 120 28.24 8.48 -9.88
N ASP A 121 27.69 9.26 -8.94
CA ASP A 121 28.43 10.33 -8.26
C ASP A 121 28.01 10.44 -6.79
N ASN A 122 29.00 10.66 -5.91
CA ASN A 122 28.80 10.84 -4.47
C ASN A 122 27.98 9.72 -3.79
N ASN A 123 28.05 8.51 -4.31
CA ASN A 123 27.42 7.34 -3.70
C ASN A 123 28.29 6.79 -2.55
N LYS A 124 27.65 6.31 -1.47
CA LYS A 124 28.34 5.85 -0.25
C LYS A 124 27.87 4.48 0.20
N ILE A 125 28.82 3.58 0.45
CA ILE A 125 28.57 2.28 1.10
C ILE A 125 29.41 2.18 2.38
N ASN A 126 28.75 1.95 3.51
CA ASN A 126 29.41 1.59 4.78
C ASN A 126 29.02 0.16 5.21
N GLY A 127 27.97 -0.41 4.63
CA GLY A 127 27.46 -1.74 4.95
C GLY A 127 28.20 -2.86 4.21
N ASN A 128 28.46 -3.98 4.87
CA ASN A 128 29.08 -5.15 4.25
C ASN A 128 28.11 -5.86 3.29
N ASN A 129 28.65 -6.51 2.26
CA ASN A 129 27.86 -7.25 1.26
C ASN A 129 26.76 -6.41 0.60
N SER A 130 27.06 -5.14 0.32
CA SER A 130 26.11 -4.16 -0.17
C SER A 130 26.40 -3.71 -1.60
N PHE A 131 25.37 -3.24 -2.31
CA PHE A 131 25.48 -2.86 -3.69
C PHE A 131 24.75 -1.55 -3.99
N ILE A 132 25.41 -0.64 -4.71
CA ILE A 132 24.80 0.51 -5.37
C ILE A 132 25.08 0.41 -6.87
N GLY A 133 24.03 0.31 -7.70
CA GLY A 133 24.18 0.18 -9.14
C GLY A 133 24.65 1.49 -9.80
N ALA A 134 23.95 2.60 -9.52
CA ALA A 134 24.27 3.90 -10.12
C ALA A 134 23.60 5.05 -9.35
N GLY A 135 23.62 6.25 -9.96
CA GLY A 135 22.90 7.43 -9.45
C GLY A 135 23.76 8.39 -8.66
N ILE A 136 23.11 9.26 -7.92
CA ILE A 136 23.78 10.38 -7.24
C ILE A 136 23.37 10.39 -5.76
N LEU A 137 24.32 10.56 -4.85
CA LEU A 137 24.11 10.73 -3.40
C LEU A 137 23.41 9.55 -2.71
N ASN A 138 23.41 8.35 -3.29
CA ASN A 138 22.80 7.19 -2.66
C ASN A 138 23.69 6.64 -1.53
N THR A 139 23.07 6.24 -0.41
CA THR A 139 23.79 5.77 0.77
C THR A 139 23.31 4.40 1.24
N ALA A 140 24.19 3.39 1.29
CA ALA A 140 23.92 2.05 1.81
C ALA A 140 24.79 1.80 3.04
N SER A 141 24.26 2.12 4.24
CA SER A 141 25.04 2.05 5.50
C SER A 141 24.82 0.77 6.29
N THR A 142 23.94 -0.13 5.84
CA THR A 142 23.69 -1.40 6.55
C THR A 142 24.12 -2.60 5.71
N ALA A 143 24.46 -3.70 6.37
CA ALA A 143 24.83 -4.91 5.67
C ALA A 143 23.73 -5.46 4.78
N CYS A 144 24.08 -6.14 3.69
CA CYS A 144 23.17 -6.74 2.72
C CYS A 144 22.16 -5.75 2.12
N SER A 145 22.58 -4.50 1.90
CA SER A 145 21.75 -3.46 1.30
C SER A 145 21.89 -3.42 -0.22
N PHE A 146 20.80 -3.18 -0.91
CA PHE A 146 20.77 -3.00 -2.35
C PHE A 146 20.10 -1.68 -2.73
N ILE A 147 20.80 -0.82 -3.47
CA ILE A 147 20.23 0.36 -4.13
C ILE A 147 20.49 0.21 -5.63
N GLY A 148 19.45 0.06 -6.44
CA GLY A 148 19.60 -0.07 -7.88
C GLY A 148 20.10 1.21 -8.54
N GLY A 149 19.66 2.38 -8.04
CA GLY A 149 20.10 3.70 -8.51
C GLY A 149 19.21 4.83 -8.02
N GLY A 150 19.18 5.95 -8.77
CA GLY A 150 18.38 7.12 -8.43
C GLY A 150 19.15 8.22 -7.74
N ASN A 151 18.45 9.08 -6.99
CA ASN A 151 19.04 10.25 -6.35
C ASN A 151 18.71 10.29 -4.85
N ASN A 152 19.72 10.41 -4.02
CA ASN A 152 19.60 10.62 -2.57
C ASN A 152 18.76 9.54 -1.86
N ASN A 153 18.82 8.28 -2.32
CA ASN A 153 18.18 7.17 -1.64
C ASN A 153 19.07 6.68 -0.49
N SER A 154 18.47 6.38 0.67
CA SER A 154 19.22 6.04 1.87
C SER A 154 18.72 4.77 2.54
N ILE A 155 19.65 3.84 2.79
CA ILE A 155 19.44 2.68 3.65
C ILE A 155 20.36 2.83 4.86
N SER A 156 19.76 3.12 6.02
CA SER A 156 20.50 3.31 7.28
C SER A 156 19.79 2.61 8.43
N SER A 157 20.49 1.85 9.24
CA SER A 157 19.94 1.29 10.47
C SER A 157 21.00 1.17 11.57
N GLY A 158 20.57 1.20 12.82
CA GLY A 158 21.45 1.27 13.96
C GLY A 158 22.07 -0.07 14.38
N TYR A 159 21.43 -1.21 14.17
CA TYR A 159 21.91 -2.54 14.58
C TYR A 159 21.39 -3.63 13.62
N SER A 160 22.21 -4.68 13.42
CA SER A 160 21.98 -5.89 12.60
C SER A 160 20.70 -5.90 11.76
N SER A 161 20.74 -5.27 10.60
CA SER A 161 19.66 -5.34 9.60
C SER A 161 19.99 -6.42 8.58
N HIS A 162 18.97 -7.16 8.17
CA HIS A 162 19.07 -8.10 7.07
C HIS A 162 18.29 -7.56 5.87
N THR A 163 18.87 -7.65 4.69
CA THR A 163 18.30 -7.45 3.37
C THR A 163 17.31 -6.27 3.24
N SER A 164 17.84 -5.10 2.94
CA SER A 164 17.06 -3.91 2.63
C SER A 164 17.27 -3.50 1.18
N VAL A 165 16.18 -3.19 0.47
CA VAL A 165 16.21 -2.94 -0.96
C VAL A 165 15.51 -1.63 -1.30
N ILE A 166 16.19 -0.74 -2.02
CA ILE A 166 15.58 0.36 -2.78
C ILE A 166 15.94 0.14 -4.24
N VAL A 167 14.92 -0.09 -5.10
CA VAL A 167 15.20 -0.31 -6.52
C VAL A 167 15.65 0.99 -7.20
N GLY A 168 15.04 2.14 -6.83
CA GLY A 168 15.44 3.43 -7.38
C GLY A 168 14.57 4.58 -6.87
N GLY A 169 14.48 5.67 -7.67
CA GLY A 169 13.70 6.85 -7.34
C GLY A 169 14.52 7.94 -6.66
N GLN A 170 13.85 8.81 -5.91
CA GLN A 170 14.48 9.98 -5.29
C GLN A 170 14.09 10.09 -3.81
N ASP A 171 15.04 10.43 -2.95
CA ASP A 171 14.82 10.72 -1.53
C ASP A 171 14.09 9.60 -0.75
N ASN A 172 14.19 8.35 -1.21
CA ASN A 172 13.58 7.23 -0.51
C ASN A 172 14.47 6.78 0.66
N THR A 173 13.84 6.46 1.80
CA THR A 173 14.57 6.16 3.04
C THR A 173 14.10 4.85 3.69
N LEU A 174 15.05 3.97 3.98
CA LEU A 174 14.89 2.83 4.87
C LEU A 174 15.74 3.06 6.13
N SER A 175 15.09 3.27 7.30
CA SER A 175 15.81 3.55 8.54
C SER A 175 15.15 2.90 9.75
N GLY A 176 15.91 2.75 10.85
CA GLY A 176 15.45 2.19 12.11
C GLY A 176 16.28 1.00 12.60
N ALA A 177 16.12 0.61 13.87
CA ALA A 177 16.83 -0.50 14.50
C ALA A 177 16.05 -1.83 14.32
N TYR A 178 16.75 -2.97 14.26
CA TYR A 178 16.19 -4.34 14.24
C TYR A 178 15.28 -4.68 13.06
N ASN A 179 15.72 -4.45 11.82
CA ASN A 179 14.84 -4.58 10.66
C ASN A 179 15.23 -5.72 9.73
N ASN A 180 14.26 -6.60 9.46
CA ASN A 180 14.35 -7.66 8.48
C ASN A 180 13.46 -7.34 7.27
N PHE A 181 14.02 -7.43 6.04
CA PHE A 181 13.28 -7.40 4.78
C PHE A 181 12.42 -6.15 4.54
N ARG A 182 13.08 -5.03 4.25
CA ARG A 182 12.41 -3.80 3.81
C ARG A 182 12.60 -3.57 2.31
N PHE A 183 11.55 -3.11 1.67
CA PHE A 183 11.53 -2.92 0.24
C PHE A 183 10.87 -1.58 -0.15
N ILE A 184 11.57 -0.76 -0.93
CA ILE A 184 10.98 0.35 -1.68
C ILE A 184 11.25 0.12 -3.16
N GLY A 185 10.20 -0.04 -3.97
CA GLY A 185 10.33 -0.24 -5.42
C GLY A 185 10.77 1.02 -6.16
N GLY A 186 10.34 2.20 -5.70
CA GLY A 186 10.75 3.47 -6.30
C GLY A 186 9.87 4.64 -5.86
N GLY A 187 9.78 5.68 -6.70
CA GLY A 187 9.04 6.89 -6.41
C GLY A 187 9.87 7.95 -5.69
N CYS A 188 9.21 8.85 -4.96
CA CYS A 188 9.87 9.97 -4.29
C CYS A 188 9.49 10.04 -2.81
N CYS A 189 10.48 10.25 -1.97
CA CYS A 189 10.27 10.60 -0.57
C CYS A 189 9.53 9.51 0.25
N ASN A 190 9.53 8.27 -0.23
CA ASN A 190 8.92 7.15 0.49
C ASN A 190 9.81 6.71 1.65
N ARG A 191 9.20 6.36 2.79
CA ARG A 191 9.93 6.07 4.02
C ARG A 191 9.43 4.81 4.73
N ILE A 192 10.36 3.94 5.11
CA ILE A 192 10.09 2.84 6.03
C ILE A 192 10.98 3.04 7.25
N ILE A 193 10.38 3.36 8.40
CA ILE A 193 11.09 3.77 9.63
C ILE A 193 10.60 2.97 10.83
N ASN A 194 11.49 2.70 11.78
CA ASN A 194 11.19 2.09 13.09
C ASN A 194 10.38 0.78 13.05
N THR A 195 10.46 0.01 11.96
CA THR A 195 9.75 -1.26 11.86
C THR A 195 10.59 -2.42 12.40
N LEU A 196 10.04 -3.21 13.29
CA LEU A 196 10.68 -4.43 13.78
C LEU A 196 10.62 -5.60 12.79
N ASN A 197 9.83 -5.49 11.71
CA ASN A 197 9.64 -6.53 10.70
C ASN A 197 9.40 -5.99 9.28
N ARG A 198 8.86 -6.83 8.43
CA ARG A 198 8.71 -6.66 6.98
C ARG A 198 7.85 -5.45 6.61
N GLY A 199 8.42 -4.52 5.89
CA GLY A 199 7.68 -3.40 5.32
C GLY A 199 7.94 -3.30 3.82
N ALA A 200 6.90 -3.03 3.02
CA ALA A 200 7.05 -2.83 1.59
C ALA A 200 6.25 -1.63 1.09
N ILE A 201 6.92 -0.75 0.35
CA ILE A 201 6.30 0.32 -0.45
C ILE A 201 6.68 0.06 -1.90
N VAL A 202 5.69 -0.19 -2.77
CA VAL A 202 6.00 -0.46 -4.18
C VAL A 202 6.39 0.83 -4.91
N GLY A 203 5.72 1.95 -4.60
CA GLY A 203 6.07 3.24 -5.21
C GLY A 203 5.25 4.41 -4.70
N GLY A 204 5.15 5.48 -5.51
CA GLY A 204 4.39 6.68 -5.17
C GLY A 204 5.21 7.79 -4.53
N ILE A 205 4.56 8.70 -3.83
CA ILE A 205 5.18 9.91 -3.29
C ILE A 205 4.87 10.04 -1.80
N SER A 206 5.89 10.24 -0.98
CA SER A 206 5.76 10.55 0.46
C SER A 206 4.99 9.51 1.27
N ASN A 207 4.94 8.25 0.82
CA ASN A 207 4.31 7.19 1.58
C ASN A 207 5.19 6.76 2.76
N THR A 208 4.59 6.46 3.90
CA THR A 208 5.33 6.14 5.12
C THR A 208 4.82 4.85 5.77
N ILE A 209 5.73 3.93 6.01
CA ILE A 209 5.50 2.80 6.92
C ILE A 209 6.29 3.06 8.20
N SER A 210 5.59 3.11 9.34
CA SER A 210 6.23 3.30 10.64
C SER A 210 5.44 2.51 11.69
N GLY A 211 6.11 1.76 12.52
CA GLY A 211 5.44 1.01 13.58
C GLY A 211 6.45 0.28 14.45
N ASN A 212 6.20 0.23 15.74
CA ASN A 212 7.12 -0.36 16.71
C ASN A 212 6.89 -1.87 16.94
N TYR A 213 5.84 -2.45 16.38
CA TYR A 213 5.44 -3.83 16.63
C TYR A 213 5.34 -4.63 15.33
N GLY A 214 5.88 -5.84 15.36
CA GLY A 214 6.13 -6.68 14.21
C GLY A 214 4.90 -7.12 13.41
N GLY A 215 5.05 -7.16 12.10
CA GLY A 215 4.05 -7.63 11.13
C GLY A 215 4.44 -7.21 9.71
N GLY A 216 3.84 -7.83 8.71
CA GLY A 216 3.98 -7.43 7.31
C GLY A 216 3.17 -6.17 7.02
N MET A 217 3.80 -5.02 6.79
CA MET A 217 3.12 -3.78 6.42
C MET A 217 3.30 -3.48 4.94
N PHE A 218 2.26 -2.98 4.29
CA PHE A 218 2.29 -2.79 2.84
C PHE A 218 1.62 -1.48 2.40
N ILE A 219 2.31 -0.74 1.53
CA ILE A 219 1.71 0.34 0.72
C ILE A 219 2.00 0.03 -0.75
N GLY A 220 0.93 -0.12 -1.57
CA GLY A 220 1.08 -0.37 -2.99
C GLY A 220 1.63 0.85 -3.72
N ALA A 221 0.93 1.97 -3.65
CA ALA A 221 1.35 3.24 -4.27
C ALA A 221 0.53 4.42 -3.74
N GLY A 222 0.57 5.55 -4.45
CA GLY A 222 -0.20 6.75 -4.12
C GLY A 222 0.63 7.83 -3.46
N THR A 223 -0.02 8.74 -2.76
CA THR A 223 0.63 9.91 -2.17
C THR A 223 0.29 10.03 -0.69
N SER A 224 1.27 10.26 0.15
CA SER A 224 1.12 10.54 1.58
C SER A 224 0.34 9.48 2.37
N ASN A 225 0.34 8.22 1.92
CA ASN A 225 -0.31 7.16 2.66
C ASN A 225 0.57 6.70 3.84
N ILE A 226 -0.06 6.33 4.95
CA ILE A 226 0.62 5.96 6.19
C ILE A 226 0.14 4.60 6.67
N VAL A 227 1.08 3.72 7.05
CA VAL A 227 0.80 2.47 7.74
C VAL A 227 1.63 2.40 9.01
N ASN A 228 0.97 2.46 10.17
CA ASN A 228 1.58 2.35 11.49
C ASN A 228 1.18 1.06 12.23
N ALA A 229 0.12 0.39 11.79
CA ALA A 229 -0.38 -0.84 12.41
C ALA A 229 0.32 -2.09 11.89
N PRO A 230 0.62 -3.09 12.74
CA PRO A 230 1.08 -4.41 12.30
C PRO A 230 0.11 -5.05 11.29
N ASN A 231 0.64 -5.65 10.23
CA ASN A 231 -0.12 -6.23 9.12
C ASN A 231 -1.08 -5.25 8.43
N GLY A 232 -0.86 -3.95 8.60
CA GLY A 232 -1.65 -2.92 7.93
C GLY A 232 -1.36 -2.84 6.45
N VAL A 233 -2.40 -2.59 5.66
CA VAL A 233 -2.33 -2.50 4.20
C VAL A 233 -3.03 -1.26 3.69
N VAL A 234 -2.33 -0.46 2.89
CA VAL A 234 -2.91 0.56 2.01
C VAL A 234 -2.56 0.18 0.57
N VAL A 235 -3.56 -0.10 -0.27
CA VAL A 235 -3.27 -0.43 -1.67
C VAL A 235 -2.88 0.80 -2.47
N GLY A 236 -3.53 1.95 -2.21
CA GLY A 236 -3.19 3.20 -2.90
C GLY A 236 -4.02 4.41 -2.45
N GLY A 237 -4.08 5.44 -3.30
CA GLY A 237 -4.84 6.66 -3.02
C GLY A 237 -4.00 7.78 -2.41
N ASN A 238 -4.65 8.69 -1.72
CA ASN A 238 -4.03 9.89 -1.17
C ASN A 238 -4.39 10.08 0.32
N ASP A 239 -3.40 10.35 1.16
CA ASP A 239 -3.58 10.65 2.60
C ASP A 239 -4.37 9.57 3.37
N ASN A 240 -4.30 8.31 2.98
CA ASN A 240 -4.93 7.22 3.72
C ASN A 240 -4.04 6.75 4.87
N CYS A 241 -4.65 6.46 6.03
CA CYS A 241 -3.92 6.10 7.24
C CYS A 241 -4.46 4.82 7.89
N VAL A 242 -3.61 3.80 7.98
CA VAL A 242 -3.82 2.63 8.83
C VAL A 242 -3.02 2.82 10.11
N ASP A 243 -3.69 3.26 11.18
CA ASP A 243 -3.03 3.63 12.43
C ASP A 243 -2.98 2.48 13.45
N GLY A 244 -2.05 2.59 14.40
CA GLY A 244 -1.82 1.61 15.45
C GLY A 244 -2.96 1.55 16.50
N GLY A 245 -3.09 0.46 17.18
CA GLY A 245 -4.09 0.19 18.21
C GLY A 245 -4.72 -1.18 18.07
N GLY A 246 -4.38 -1.85 16.99
CA GLY A 246 -4.76 -3.22 16.66
C GLY A 246 -3.91 -3.77 15.53
N THR A 247 -4.35 -4.83 14.90
CA THR A 247 -3.65 -5.52 13.81
C THR A 247 -4.51 -5.60 12.56
N GLY A 248 -3.88 -5.65 11.38
CA GLY A 248 -4.55 -6.04 10.14
C GLY A 248 -5.52 -5.02 9.56
N GLY A 249 -5.34 -3.72 9.78
CA GLY A 249 -6.15 -2.68 9.12
C GLY A 249 -5.94 -2.66 7.61
N PHE A 250 -7.00 -2.46 6.86
CA PHE A 250 -6.98 -2.43 5.39
C PHE A 250 -7.67 -1.19 4.84
N ILE A 251 -6.98 -0.48 3.95
CA ILE A 251 -7.57 0.57 3.10
C ILE A 251 -7.27 0.23 1.65
N GLY A 252 -8.33 0.02 0.83
CA GLY A 252 -8.16 -0.30 -0.58
C GLY A 252 -7.63 0.91 -1.36
N ALA A 253 -8.33 2.03 -1.32
CA ALA A 253 -7.93 3.27 -1.99
C ALA A 253 -8.75 4.48 -1.51
N GLY A 254 -8.72 5.57 -2.27
CA GLY A 254 -9.49 6.78 -1.99
C GLY A 254 -8.64 7.88 -1.38
N SER A 255 -9.28 8.79 -0.64
CA SER A 255 -8.58 9.95 -0.08
C SER A 255 -8.95 10.17 1.38
N SER A 256 -7.96 10.38 2.21
CA SER A 256 -8.11 10.74 3.63
C SER A 256 -8.96 9.74 4.43
N ASN A 257 -8.93 8.47 4.06
CA ASN A 257 -9.58 7.42 4.82
C ASN A 257 -8.67 6.98 5.98
N SER A 258 -9.27 6.64 7.13
CA SER A 258 -8.49 6.18 8.28
C SER A 258 -9.08 4.95 8.94
N THR A 259 -8.19 4.09 9.44
CA THR A 259 -8.57 2.91 10.22
C THR A 259 -7.73 2.80 11.49
N TYR A 260 -8.38 2.42 12.59
CA TYR A 260 -7.77 2.15 13.89
C TYR A 260 -8.51 0.99 14.56
N GLY A 261 -7.80 0.02 15.10
CA GLY A 261 -8.38 -1.16 15.76
C GLY A 261 -7.96 -2.49 15.12
N ASP A 262 -8.63 -3.60 15.49
CA ASP A 262 -8.34 -4.94 14.99
C ASP A 262 -9.12 -5.25 13.70
N HIS A 263 -8.41 -5.45 12.61
CA HIS A 263 -8.94 -5.84 11.29
C HIS A 263 -10.07 -4.93 10.75
N PRO A 264 -9.99 -3.60 10.90
CA PRO A 264 -10.93 -2.69 10.27
C PRO A 264 -10.69 -2.64 8.75
N VAL A 265 -11.76 -2.44 7.99
CA VAL A 265 -11.69 -2.39 6.52
C VAL A 265 -12.36 -1.13 5.99
N VAL A 266 -11.62 -0.31 5.25
CA VAL A 266 -12.19 0.73 4.40
C VAL A 266 -11.83 0.40 2.96
N VAL A 267 -12.82 0.05 2.13
CA VAL A 267 -12.53 -0.32 0.73
C VAL A 267 -12.13 0.91 -0.09
N GLY A 268 -12.80 2.06 0.15
CA GLY A 268 -12.45 3.30 -0.55
C GLY A 268 -13.31 4.49 -0.16
N GLY A 269 -13.41 5.47 -1.06
CA GLY A 269 -14.15 6.72 -0.82
C GLY A 269 -13.28 7.84 -0.28
N ARG A 270 -13.90 8.79 0.42
CA ARG A 270 -13.22 9.97 0.94
C ARG A 270 -13.57 10.23 2.39
N CYS A 271 -12.57 10.50 3.22
CA CYS A 271 -12.75 10.87 4.63
C CYS A 271 -13.57 9.86 5.45
N ASN A 272 -13.54 8.57 5.07
CA ASN A 272 -14.20 7.54 5.87
C ASN A 272 -13.30 7.13 7.03
N SER A 273 -13.88 6.93 8.21
CA SER A 273 -13.10 6.67 9.42
C SER A 273 -13.67 5.51 10.24
N ILE A 274 -12.81 4.58 10.60
CA ILE A 274 -13.08 3.59 11.65
C ILE A 274 -12.11 3.87 12.79
N SER A 275 -12.65 4.30 13.98
CA SER A 275 -11.80 4.76 15.08
C SER A 275 -12.29 4.31 16.44
N GLY A 276 -11.38 3.78 17.29
CA GLY A 276 -11.67 3.38 18.68
C GLY A 276 -10.91 2.11 19.10
N TYR A 277 -10.86 1.82 20.41
CA TYR A 277 -9.94 0.84 21.00
C TYR A 277 -10.30 -0.64 20.80
N SER A 278 -11.53 -0.98 20.54
CA SER A 278 -11.97 -2.39 20.45
C SER A 278 -12.80 -2.68 19.19
N HIS A 279 -12.50 -1.99 18.11
CA HIS A 279 -13.11 -2.29 16.82
C HIS A 279 -12.55 -3.60 16.28
N ARG A 280 -13.41 -4.59 16.11
CA ARG A 280 -13.07 -5.85 15.46
C ARG A 280 -13.92 -6.04 14.22
N GLN A 281 -13.26 -6.20 13.07
CA GLN A 281 -13.92 -6.59 11.82
C GLN A 281 -15.04 -5.62 11.36
N SER A 282 -14.94 -4.34 11.70
CA SER A 282 -15.87 -3.33 11.18
C SER A 282 -15.47 -2.88 9.79
N ALA A 283 -16.46 -2.51 8.96
CA ALA A 283 -16.18 -2.17 7.57
C ALA A 283 -16.97 -0.95 7.07
N ILE A 284 -16.28 -0.12 6.27
CA ILE A 284 -16.89 0.92 5.43
C ILE A 284 -16.51 0.64 3.98
N VAL A 285 -17.52 0.40 3.11
CA VAL A 285 -17.21 0.05 1.71
C VAL A 285 -16.87 1.29 0.88
N GLY A 286 -17.52 2.43 1.14
CA GLY A 286 -17.21 3.63 0.37
C GLY A 286 -17.98 4.87 0.83
N GLY A 287 -18.20 5.80 -0.10
CA GLY A 287 -18.89 7.06 0.18
C GLY A 287 -17.97 8.15 0.73
N CYS A 288 -18.56 9.09 1.44
CA CYS A 288 -17.84 10.25 1.97
C CYS A 288 -18.18 10.50 3.44
N CYS A 289 -17.14 10.67 4.24
CA CYS A 289 -17.26 11.11 5.62
C CYS A 289 -18.12 10.18 6.50
N ASN A 290 -18.15 8.88 6.18
CA ASN A 290 -18.83 7.89 7.00
C ASN A 290 -17.92 7.49 8.18
N THR A 291 -18.53 7.28 9.36
CA THR A 291 -17.76 7.04 10.58
C THR A 291 -18.30 5.87 11.38
N ILE A 292 -17.42 4.96 11.76
CA ILE A 292 -17.67 3.96 12.81
C ILE A 292 -16.74 4.31 13.98
N SER A 293 -17.29 4.65 15.14
CA SER A 293 -16.48 5.19 16.26
C SER A 293 -16.97 4.72 17.62
N GLY A 294 -16.07 4.70 18.60
CA GLY A 294 -16.42 4.38 19.99
C GLY A 294 -15.59 3.24 20.58
N TYR A 295 -15.89 2.82 21.80
CA TYR A 295 -15.12 1.78 22.51
C TYR A 295 -15.44 0.35 22.05
N TYR A 296 -16.66 0.07 21.60
CA TYR A 296 -17.16 -1.26 21.30
C TYR A 296 -17.98 -1.25 19.98
N CYS A 297 -17.34 -1.08 18.84
CA CYS A 297 -18.02 -1.23 17.55
C CYS A 297 -17.48 -2.47 16.84
N LYS A 298 -17.92 -3.65 17.30
CA LYS A 298 -17.52 -4.92 16.69
C LYS A 298 -18.46 -5.27 15.55
N GLN A 299 -17.90 -5.68 14.40
CA GLN A 299 -18.67 -6.21 13.28
C GLN A 299 -19.74 -5.24 12.74
N SER A 300 -19.50 -3.94 12.88
CA SER A 300 -20.41 -2.92 12.37
C SER A 300 -20.07 -2.56 10.93
N PHE A 301 -21.10 -2.17 10.16
CA PHE A 301 -20.99 -2.04 8.72
C PHE A 301 -21.67 -0.76 8.20
N ILE A 302 -20.93 -0.01 7.37
CA ILE A 302 -21.50 1.06 6.54
C ILE A 302 -21.23 0.74 5.08
N GLY A 303 -22.28 0.52 4.27
CA GLY A 303 -22.14 0.21 2.85
C GLY A 303 -21.66 1.40 2.02
N GLY A 304 -22.08 2.63 2.39
CA GLY A 304 -21.66 3.85 1.72
C GLY A 304 -22.51 5.06 2.07
N GLY A 305 -22.59 6.01 1.14
CA GLY A 305 -23.37 7.24 1.33
C GLY A 305 -22.54 8.40 1.89
N LEU A 306 -23.21 9.34 2.53
CA LEU A 306 -22.62 10.59 3.00
C LEU A 306 -22.90 10.80 4.50
N GLN A 307 -21.84 10.95 5.29
CA GLN A 307 -21.90 11.31 6.71
C GLN A 307 -22.78 10.38 7.55
N ASN A 308 -22.78 9.07 7.25
CA ASN A 308 -23.45 8.08 8.07
C ASN A 308 -22.56 7.71 9.27
N THR A 309 -23.14 7.49 10.44
CA THR A 309 -22.39 7.29 11.67
C THR A 309 -22.90 6.10 12.49
N ILE A 310 -21.99 5.27 12.95
CA ILE A 310 -22.23 4.22 13.94
C ILE A 310 -21.36 4.52 15.17
N PRO A 311 -21.92 5.15 16.22
CA PRO A 311 -21.18 5.44 17.44
C PRO A 311 -21.48 4.38 18.52
N ASN A 312 -20.45 3.71 19.06
CA ASN A 312 -20.55 2.77 20.20
C ASN A 312 -21.57 1.62 20.05
N ALA A 313 -21.78 1.08 18.84
CA ALA A 313 -22.72 0.00 18.60
C ALA A 313 -22.06 -1.23 17.98
N ASN A 314 -22.37 -2.43 18.50
CA ASN A 314 -21.94 -3.71 17.93
C ASN A 314 -22.95 -4.20 16.90
N ASN A 315 -22.47 -4.87 15.84
CA ASN A 315 -23.32 -5.47 14.81
C ASN A 315 -24.35 -4.49 14.20
N ALA A 316 -24.07 -3.20 14.26
CA ALA A 316 -24.93 -2.19 13.68
C ALA A 316 -24.67 -2.04 12.18
N VAL A 317 -25.72 -1.81 11.41
CA VAL A 317 -25.63 -1.75 9.95
C VAL A 317 -26.31 -0.48 9.43
N ILE A 318 -25.59 0.26 8.61
CA ILE A 318 -26.15 1.30 7.74
C ILE A 318 -25.82 0.93 6.29
N VAL A 319 -26.83 0.61 5.47
CA VAL A 319 -26.55 0.25 4.07
C VAL A 319 -26.08 1.45 3.27
N GLY A 320 -26.70 2.61 3.49
CA GLY A 320 -26.31 3.84 2.78
C GLY A 320 -27.13 5.05 3.18
N GLY A 321 -27.28 6.02 2.26
CA GLY A 321 -28.02 7.25 2.49
C GLY A 321 -27.16 8.39 3.01
N THR A 322 -27.78 9.34 3.69
CA THR A 322 -27.12 10.57 4.15
C THR A 322 -27.48 10.88 5.60
N LEU A 323 -26.48 11.15 6.42
CA LEU A 323 -26.65 11.59 7.82
C LEU A 323 -27.44 10.58 8.69
N ASN A 324 -27.40 9.31 8.39
CA ASN A 324 -28.07 8.29 9.19
C ASN A 324 -27.18 7.92 10.40
N THR A 325 -27.80 7.64 11.55
CA THR A 325 -27.09 7.32 12.79
C THR A 325 -27.66 6.06 13.45
N ALA A 326 -26.83 5.02 13.58
CA ALA A 326 -27.17 3.77 14.24
C ALA A 326 -26.36 3.64 15.55
N SER A 327 -26.97 4.01 16.70
CA SER A 327 -26.28 4.09 17.99
C SER A 327 -26.53 2.90 18.91
N ALA A 328 -27.31 1.90 18.50
CA ALA A 328 -27.65 0.75 19.31
C ALA A 328 -27.09 -0.55 18.73
N ASP A 329 -26.82 -1.52 19.57
CA ASP A 329 -26.39 -2.85 19.15
C ASP A 329 -27.43 -3.53 18.28
N CYS A 330 -26.97 -4.28 17.28
CA CYS A 330 -27.81 -5.00 16.33
C CYS A 330 -28.85 -4.12 15.61
N SER A 331 -28.60 -2.82 15.48
CA SER A 331 -29.52 -1.89 14.80
C SER A 331 -29.28 -1.87 13.28
N PHE A 332 -30.36 -1.59 12.55
CA PHE A 332 -30.34 -1.56 11.10
C PHE A 332 -30.96 -0.27 10.54
N ILE A 333 -30.22 0.40 9.66
CA ILE A 333 -30.75 1.48 8.82
C ILE A 333 -30.52 1.12 7.36
N GLY A 334 -31.59 0.91 6.59
CA GLY A 334 -31.46 0.52 5.18
C GLY A 334 -31.01 1.70 4.29
N GLY A 335 -31.39 2.92 4.64
CA GLY A 335 -30.96 4.12 3.89
C GLY A 335 -31.80 5.35 4.21
N GLY A 336 -31.91 6.27 3.24
CA GLY A 336 -32.66 7.51 3.42
C GLY A 336 -31.81 8.64 3.98
N LYS A 337 -32.47 9.60 4.65
CA LYS A 337 -31.76 10.80 5.16
C LYS A 337 -32.12 11.07 6.61
N SER A 338 -31.07 11.27 7.42
CA SER A 338 -31.21 11.67 8.82
C SER A 338 -32.08 10.72 9.65
N ASN A 339 -32.09 9.43 9.32
CA ASN A 339 -32.76 8.43 10.14
C ASN A 339 -31.87 8.04 11.32
N GLN A 340 -32.50 7.72 12.44
CA GLN A 340 -31.80 7.45 13.69
C GLN A 340 -32.35 6.20 14.40
N VAL A 341 -31.43 5.32 14.81
CA VAL A 341 -31.68 4.36 15.88
C VAL A 341 -30.84 4.83 17.08
N THR A 342 -31.50 5.20 18.18
CA THR A 342 -30.81 5.71 19.37
C THR A 342 -30.18 4.59 20.20
N SER A 343 -29.35 4.90 21.17
CA SER A 343 -28.63 3.92 22.01
C SER A 343 -29.55 2.94 22.78
N THR A 344 -30.81 3.28 22.99
CA THR A 344 -31.82 2.44 23.61
C THR A 344 -32.56 1.52 22.60
N GLY A 345 -32.38 1.77 21.30
CA GLY A 345 -33.03 1.03 20.23
C GLY A 345 -32.35 -0.28 19.81
N THR A 346 -31.88 -1.08 20.74
CA THR A 346 -31.25 -2.38 20.43
C THR A 346 -32.17 -3.29 19.61
N ASN A 347 -31.62 -3.96 18.61
CA ASN A 347 -32.37 -4.80 17.64
C ASN A 347 -33.47 -4.02 16.86
N SER A 348 -33.37 -2.71 16.73
CA SER A 348 -34.37 -1.94 16.01
C SER A 348 -33.96 -1.63 14.57
N SER A 349 -34.97 -1.43 13.74
CA SER A 349 -34.78 -1.22 12.31
C SER A 349 -35.52 0.03 11.81
N VAL A 350 -34.82 0.83 11.02
CA VAL A 350 -35.41 1.87 10.16
C VAL A 350 -35.06 1.53 8.71
N VAL A 351 -36.06 1.10 7.91
CA VAL A 351 -35.76 0.66 6.54
C VAL A 351 -35.34 1.82 5.64
N GLY A 352 -35.98 2.98 5.81
CA GLY A 352 -35.61 4.15 5.01
C GLY A 352 -36.42 5.42 5.35
N GLY A 353 -36.56 6.30 4.37
CA GLY A 353 -37.27 7.57 4.55
C GLY A 353 -36.40 8.70 5.08
N THR A 354 -37.03 9.65 5.75
CA THR A 354 -36.35 10.87 6.21
C THR A 354 -36.74 11.20 7.66
N LEU A 355 -35.76 11.48 8.50
CA LEU A 355 -35.97 11.93 9.90
C LEU A 355 -36.72 10.92 10.77
N ASN A 356 -36.70 9.64 10.47
CA ASN A 356 -37.34 8.61 11.28
C ASN A 356 -36.47 8.25 12.48
N THR A 357 -37.07 8.04 13.66
CA THR A 357 -36.33 7.76 14.90
C THR A 357 -36.91 6.53 15.62
N ALA A 358 -36.10 5.51 15.80
CA ALA A 358 -36.39 4.35 16.63
C ALA A 358 -35.53 4.38 17.90
N SER A 359 -36.19 4.67 19.03
CA SER A 359 -35.52 4.79 20.35
C SER A 359 -35.87 3.64 21.31
N THR A 360 -36.68 2.69 20.89
CA THR A 360 -37.13 1.56 21.72
C THR A 360 -36.55 0.27 21.17
N ALA A 361 -36.12 -0.62 22.04
CA ALA A 361 -35.61 -1.92 21.63
C ALA A 361 -36.65 -2.73 20.80
N CYS A 362 -36.15 -3.49 19.82
CA CYS A 362 -36.96 -4.32 18.94
C CYS A 362 -38.06 -3.58 18.18
N SER A 363 -37.87 -2.28 17.91
CA SER A 363 -38.87 -1.47 17.18
C SER A 363 -38.56 -1.40 15.69
N PHE A 364 -39.60 -1.16 14.92
CA PHE A 364 -39.50 -1.11 13.46
C PHE A 364 -40.22 0.12 12.88
N ILE A 365 -39.48 0.82 11.98
CA ILE A 365 -40.07 1.87 11.14
C ILE A 365 -39.79 1.49 9.69
N GLY A 366 -40.90 1.22 8.92
CA GLY A 366 -40.78 0.82 7.52
C GLY A 366 -40.29 1.94 6.60
N GLY A 367 -40.62 3.19 6.92
CA GLY A 367 -40.17 4.35 6.15
C GLY A 367 -41.00 5.60 6.43
N GLY A 368 -41.12 6.47 5.40
CA GLY A 368 -41.85 7.72 5.52
C GLY A 368 -41.03 8.88 6.03
N GLN A 369 -41.69 9.85 6.67
CA GLN A 369 -41.04 11.07 7.11
C GLN A 369 -41.36 11.37 8.58
N ASN A 370 -40.34 11.64 9.37
CA ASN A 370 -40.45 12.11 10.77
C ASN A 370 -41.31 11.19 11.65
N ASN A 371 -41.29 9.89 11.42
CA ASN A 371 -41.96 8.92 12.27
C ASN A 371 -41.09 8.58 13.49
N LYS A 372 -41.71 8.44 14.67
CA LYS A 372 -41.00 8.27 15.94
C LYS A 372 -41.56 7.12 16.76
N VAL A 373 -40.70 6.18 17.15
CA VAL A 373 -40.96 5.17 18.17
C VAL A 373 -40.09 5.47 19.36
N ILE A 374 -40.67 6.02 20.41
CA ILE A 374 -40.02 6.40 21.69
C ILE A 374 -40.68 5.74 22.89
N ALA A 375 -41.40 4.67 22.64
CA ALA A 375 -42.15 3.89 23.62
C ALA A 375 -41.22 3.13 24.61
N THR A 376 -41.77 2.46 25.59
CA THR A 376 -41.03 1.60 26.53
C THR A 376 -41.02 0.11 26.08
N SER A 377 -41.79 -0.25 25.08
CA SER A 377 -41.95 -1.61 24.55
C SER A 377 -41.83 -1.65 23.04
N PRO A 378 -41.48 -2.81 22.45
CA PRO A 378 -41.40 -2.99 20.99
C PRO A 378 -42.64 -2.49 20.27
N SER A 379 -42.44 -1.62 19.28
CA SER A 379 -43.55 -0.98 18.56
C SER A 379 -43.23 -0.80 17.07
N ILE A 380 -44.24 -0.71 16.26
CA ILE A 380 -44.09 -0.68 14.82
C ILE A 380 -44.82 0.55 14.22
N ILE A 381 -44.10 1.28 13.37
CA ILE A 381 -44.72 2.23 12.43
C ILE A 381 -44.41 1.72 11.00
N GLY A 382 -45.46 1.35 10.25
CA GLY A 382 -45.33 0.87 8.88
C GLY A 382 -44.78 1.96 7.94
N GLY A 383 -45.24 3.21 8.12
CA GLY A 383 -44.79 4.34 7.32
C GLY A 383 -45.59 5.62 7.57
N GLY A 384 -45.76 6.44 6.54
CA GLY A 384 -46.48 7.70 6.64
C GLY A 384 -45.63 8.88 7.08
N SER A 385 -46.27 9.89 7.67
CA SER A 385 -45.58 11.13 8.03
C SER A 385 -45.96 11.59 9.44
N ASN A 386 -44.98 11.97 10.24
CA ASN A 386 -45.18 12.53 11.58
C ASN A 386 -45.95 11.61 12.55
N ASN A 387 -45.94 10.31 12.36
CA ASN A 387 -46.59 9.39 13.27
C ASN A 387 -45.70 9.13 14.48
N THR A 388 -46.31 9.04 15.69
CA THR A 388 -45.56 8.91 16.94
C THR A 388 -46.13 7.81 17.82
N ILE A 389 -45.26 6.93 18.33
CA ILE A 389 -45.59 5.99 19.38
C ILE A 389 -44.69 6.31 20.60
N GLU A 390 -45.32 6.73 21.72
CA GLU A 390 -44.62 7.14 22.94
C GLU A 390 -45.17 6.47 24.22
N GLY A 391 -46.16 5.62 24.09
CA GLY A 391 -46.76 4.91 25.21
C GLY A 391 -45.95 3.74 25.78
N SER A 392 -46.50 3.05 26.75
CA SER A 392 -45.92 1.87 27.36
C SER A 392 -46.63 0.59 26.90
N GLY A 393 -46.20 -0.04 25.86
CA GLY A 393 -46.80 -1.29 25.42
C GLY A 393 -46.55 -1.55 23.93
N LEU A 394 -46.90 -2.75 23.49
CA LEU A 394 -46.85 -3.14 22.09
C LEU A 394 -47.86 -2.30 21.29
N ALA A 395 -47.37 -1.44 20.42
CA ALA A 395 -48.22 -0.54 19.66
C ALA A 395 -47.90 -0.60 18.16
N PHE A 396 -48.95 -0.35 17.36
CA PHE A 396 -48.86 -0.40 15.91
C PHE A 396 -49.54 0.83 15.26
N ILE A 397 -48.76 1.54 14.43
CA ILE A 397 -49.33 2.51 13.47
C ILE A 397 -49.03 1.99 12.07
N GLY A 398 -50.06 1.66 11.27
CA GLY A 398 -49.87 1.19 9.92
C GLY A 398 -49.32 2.27 8.99
N GLY A 399 -49.84 3.48 9.13
CA GLY A 399 -49.38 4.64 8.34
C GLY A 399 -50.26 5.89 8.56
N GLY A 400 -50.33 6.75 7.57
CA GLY A 400 -51.08 7.99 7.65
C GLY A 400 -50.25 9.20 8.06
N ASN A 401 -50.87 10.21 8.62
CA ASN A 401 -50.22 11.47 8.99
C ASN A 401 -50.60 11.91 10.41
N LEU A 402 -49.65 12.32 11.18
CA LEU A 402 -49.85 12.88 12.53
C LEU A 402 -50.62 11.95 13.50
N ASN A 403 -50.57 10.63 13.29
CA ASN A 403 -51.22 9.70 14.21
C ASN A 403 -50.34 9.50 15.45
N THR A 404 -50.98 9.45 16.63
CA THR A 404 -50.24 9.31 17.90
C THR A 404 -50.82 8.18 18.76
N ILE A 405 -49.97 7.31 19.23
CA ILE A 405 -50.24 6.35 20.29
C ILE A 405 -49.44 6.72 21.53
N SER A 406 -50.10 7.11 22.62
CA SER A 406 -49.46 7.42 23.90
C SER A 406 -50.09 6.66 25.07
N GLY A 407 -50.99 5.72 24.78
CA GLY A 407 -51.62 4.87 25.79
C GLY A 407 -50.80 3.68 26.25
N TYR A 408 -51.41 2.84 27.10
CA TYR A 408 -50.80 1.61 27.58
C TYR A 408 -51.06 0.46 26.60
N TYR A 409 -50.71 -0.74 26.84
CA TYR A 409 -50.64 -1.96 26.02
C TYR A 409 -51.62 -2.11 24.83
N TYR A 410 -51.13 -2.72 23.72
CA TYR A 410 -51.85 -3.24 22.56
C TYR A 410 -52.74 -2.22 21.80
N ASN A 411 -52.22 -1.03 21.63
CA ASN A 411 -52.94 -0.01 20.88
C ASN A 411 -52.62 -0.04 19.38
N VAL A 412 -53.62 0.14 18.57
CA VAL A 412 -53.51 0.10 17.11
C VAL A 412 -54.16 1.34 16.48
N ILE A 413 -53.43 1.95 15.55
CA ILE A 413 -53.99 2.88 14.55
C ILE A 413 -53.58 2.35 13.20
N VAL A 414 -54.55 1.93 12.36
CA VAL A 414 -54.21 1.42 11.02
C VAL A 414 -53.82 2.55 10.08
N GLY A 415 -54.45 3.72 10.16
CA GLY A 415 -54.11 4.85 9.31
C GLY A 415 -54.94 6.11 9.59
N GLY A 416 -55.07 6.96 8.59
CA GLY A 416 -55.80 8.24 8.69
C GLY A 416 -54.91 9.40 9.10
N SER A 417 -55.52 10.49 9.58
CA SER A 417 -54.78 11.68 9.95
C SER A 417 -55.20 12.20 11.32
N ASP A 418 -54.24 12.64 12.10
CA ASP A 418 -54.46 13.26 13.40
C ASP A 418 -55.28 12.40 14.38
N ASN A 419 -55.20 11.07 14.28
CA ASN A 419 -55.85 10.17 15.22
C ASN A 419 -54.99 9.97 16.45
N LYS A 420 -55.63 9.93 17.64
CA LYS A 420 -54.94 9.80 18.91
C LYS A 420 -55.50 8.62 19.71
N ASN A 421 -54.66 7.66 20.05
CA ASN A 421 -55.03 6.52 20.89
C ASN A 421 -54.25 6.57 22.21
N ILE A 422 -54.93 6.97 23.27
CA ILE A 422 -54.38 7.01 24.65
C ILE A 422 -55.01 5.96 25.56
N GLY A 423 -55.85 5.08 24.94
CA GLY A 423 -56.56 4.03 25.64
C GLY A 423 -55.70 2.83 26.00
N TYR A 424 -56.36 1.74 26.36
CA TYR A 424 -55.78 0.43 26.66
C TYR A 424 -56.48 -0.63 25.83
N ASN A 425 -55.76 -1.47 25.11
CA ASN A 425 -56.30 -2.49 24.20
C ASN A 425 -57.27 -1.89 23.16
N SER A 426 -56.90 -0.80 22.57
CA SER A 426 -57.86 0.02 21.80
C SER A 426 -57.45 0.09 20.30
N PHE A 427 -58.43 0.30 19.44
CA PHE A 427 -58.26 0.22 17.98
C PHE A 427 -58.90 1.43 17.28
N ILE A 428 -58.09 2.09 16.44
CA ILE A 428 -58.58 3.07 15.46
C ILE A 428 -58.28 2.52 14.06
N GLY A 429 -59.35 2.23 13.25
CA GLY A 429 -59.17 1.75 11.91
C GLY A 429 -58.62 2.82 10.98
N SER A 430 -59.30 3.98 10.92
CA SER A 430 -58.90 5.08 10.04
C SER A 430 -59.68 6.37 10.41
N GLY A 431 -59.70 7.35 9.51
CA GLY A 431 -60.44 8.60 9.68
C GLY A 431 -59.56 9.75 10.12
N GLN A 432 -60.19 10.78 10.66
CA GLN A 432 -59.49 12.02 10.99
C GLN A 432 -59.93 12.57 12.36
N TYR A 433 -58.97 13.01 13.15
CA TYR A 433 -59.20 13.59 14.49
C TYR A 433 -59.97 12.69 15.46
N ASN A 434 -59.87 11.37 15.30
CA ASN A 434 -60.49 10.44 16.23
C ASN A 434 -59.64 10.24 17.48
N THR A 435 -60.27 10.20 18.64
CA THR A 435 -59.55 10.03 19.91
C THR A 435 -60.15 8.89 20.74
N ILE A 436 -59.30 7.96 21.19
CA ILE A 436 -59.67 6.96 22.19
C ILE A 436 -58.93 7.24 23.49
N SER A 437 -59.69 7.29 24.59
CA SER A 437 -59.15 7.40 25.96
C SER A 437 -59.61 6.28 26.88
N GLY A 438 -60.55 5.47 26.41
CA GLY A 438 -61.15 4.37 27.18
C GLY A 438 -60.37 3.04 27.08
N TYR A 439 -60.84 2.07 27.85
CA TYR A 439 -60.36 0.69 27.79
C TYR A 439 -61.13 -0.12 26.74
N CYS A 440 -60.45 -0.97 25.99
CA CYS A 440 -61.05 -1.90 25.04
C CYS A 440 -61.99 -1.22 24.03
N SER A 441 -61.66 -0.02 23.65
CA SER A 441 -62.48 0.82 22.77
C SER A 441 -62.09 0.68 21.31
N SER A 442 -63.04 0.83 20.41
CA SER A 442 -62.80 0.76 18.96
C SER A 442 -63.51 1.90 18.22
N ILE A 443 -62.78 2.57 17.35
CA ILE A 443 -63.31 3.49 16.33
C ILE A 443 -62.89 2.95 14.97
N VAL A 444 -63.85 2.49 14.15
CA VAL A 444 -63.51 1.93 12.81
C VAL A 444 -63.11 3.04 11.84
N GLY A 445 -63.71 4.20 11.93
CA GLY A 445 -63.41 5.36 11.08
C GLY A 445 -64.30 6.57 11.35
N GLY A 446 -64.25 7.55 10.45
CA GLY A 446 -64.99 8.79 10.57
C GLY A 446 -64.15 9.95 11.04
N THR A 447 -64.78 11.03 11.45
CA THR A 447 -64.10 12.27 11.84
C THR A 447 -64.57 12.74 13.22
N LEU A 448 -63.63 13.19 14.07
CA LEU A 448 -63.89 13.75 15.38
C LEU A 448 -64.63 12.81 16.35
N ASN A 449 -64.49 11.50 16.20
CA ASN A 449 -65.10 10.55 17.17
C ASN A 449 -64.27 10.43 18.42
N THR A 450 -64.92 10.27 19.57
CA THR A 450 -64.29 10.05 20.88
C THR A 450 -64.88 8.79 21.54
N ALA A 451 -63.97 7.92 22.09
CA ALA A 451 -64.37 6.71 22.81
C ALA A 451 -63.53 6.48 24.08
#